data_cec9ff3e7c3cbf11938307e0bc5ca1de
#
_entry.id   cec9ff3e7c3cbf11938307e0bc5ca1de
#
_cell.length_a   1.000
_cell.length_b   1.000
_cell.length_c   1.000
_cell.angle_alpha   90.00
_cell.angle_beta   90.00
_cell.angle_gamma   90.00
#
_symmetry.space_group_name_H-M   'P 1'
#
loop_
_entity.id
_entity.type
_entity.pdbx_description
1 polymer ?
#
loop_
_entity_poly.entity_id
_entity_poly.type
_entity_poly.pdbx_seq_one_letter_code
_entity_poly.pdbx_strand_id
1 'polypeptide(L)'
;MKGFPGDMCHKVRSLYCTRKGVVLAGTTEGLLSFSDDFQKPEDIEFFHNDCEDGLSNNDVMDVLESRDGKIYIAAYSGGICMADVDSLLNTRIRFHYLNMKNGLPSDLPQSMLEDGEGNIWICFENYISKYKADRKGFDTYDSANLHTDLQITEAHPAIDQQGAMYIGTNQGVLRLRLYDLKKSSFVPRIVYAGVDIQNSDGTVSNSVLAADSLVLGKKERNVTIAFSALDYTNSEALQYAYRLKGISDQWGYIGENHSIGFANLPSGDFVLEVKSTNGDGVWCDNITPLYIHIQPRFTETAWAWGLYVLIAIILILTVSGIIVYITNLKRKVTLEPVSYTHLRAHETELHL
;
A
#
# COMPACT_ATOMS: atom_id res chain seq x y z
N MET A 1 1.96 -15.16 37.66
CA MET A 1 0.71 -15.63 37.07
C MET A 1 -0.20 -16.20 38.13
N LYS A 2 -1.38 -15.82 38.18
CA LYS A 2 -2.37 -16.44 39.04
C LYS A 2 -3.19 -17.39 38.18
N GLY A 3 -2.85 -18.69 38.31
CA GLY A 3 -3.70 -19.75 37.82
C GLY A 3 -3.34 -20.19 36.39
N PHE A 4 -2.61 -21.31 36.31
CA PHE A 4 -2.75 -22.23 35.19
C PHE A 4 -4.26 -22.55 35.09
N PRO A 5 -4.92 -22.20 34.00
CA PRO A 5 -6.35 -22.48 33.87
C PRO A 5 -6.49 -23.98 33.65
N GLY A 6 -6.82 -24.74 34.71
CA GLY A 6 -6.90 -26.21 34.67
C GLY A 6 -7.90 -26.76 33.65
N ASP A 7 -8.76 -25.90 33.13
CA ASP A 7 -9.77 -26.21 32.13
C ASP A 7 -9.46 -25.61 30.73
N MET A 8 -8.29 -25.00 30.54
CA MET A 8 -7.81 -24.43 29.28
C MET A 8 -6.56 -25.18 28.80
N CYS A 9 -6.13 -24.97 27.58
CA CYS A 9 -4.93 -25.60 26.99
C CYS A 9 -5.08 -27.11 26.72
N HIS A 10 -6.25 -27.53 26.28
CA HIS A 10 -6.51 -28.93 25.98
C HIS A 10 -5.77 -29.47 24.74
N LYS A 11 -5.34 -28.56 23.84
CA LYS A 11 -4.64 -28.96 22.61
C LYS A 11 -3.27 -28.28 22.54
N VAL A 12 -2.23 -29.08 22.70
CA VAL A 12 -0.84 -28.67 22.47
C VAL A 12 -0.53 -28.88 20.98
N ARG A 13 -0.06 -27.82 20.31
CA ARG A 13 0.33 -27.85 18.89
C ARG A 13 1.83 -28.06 18.73
N SER A 14 2.64 -27.38 19.55
CA SER A 14 4.09 -27.42 19.48
C SER A 14 4.73 -27.51 20.87
N LEU A 15 5.87 -28.19 20.95
CA LEU A 15 6.73 -28.24 22.14
C LEU A 15 8.15 -27.88 21.71
N TYR A 16 8.75 -26.94 22.42
CA TYR A 16 10.11 -26.50 22.15
C TYR A 16 10.90 -26.39 23.47
N CYS A 17 12.09 -26.94 23.51
CA CYS A 17 13.02 -26.74 24.63
C CYS A 17 14.13 -25.78 24.20
N THR A 18 14.22 -24.65 24.85
CA THR A 18 15.27 -23.66 24.56
C THR A 18 16.65 -24.17 25.02
N ARG A 19 17.72 -23.58 24.49
CA ARG A 19 19.09 -23.89 24.86
C ARG A 19 19.38 -23.63 26.34
N LYS A 20 18.54 -22.87 27.03
CA LYS A 20 18.65 -22.55 28.47
C LYS A 20 17.76 -23.43 29.35
N GLY A 21 17.14 -24.48 28.82
CA GLY A 21 16.30 -25.42 29.58
C GLY A 21 14.90 -24.87 29.85
N VAL A 22 14.44 -23.84 29.13
CA VAL A 22 13.07 -23.37 29.19
C VAL A 22 12.24 -24.18 28.20
N VAL A 23 11.17 -24.81 28.67
CA VAL A 23 10.22 -25.54 27.85
C VAL A 23 9.08 -24.60 27.50
N LEU A 24 8.77 -24.51 26.20
CA LEU A 24 7.69 -23.74 25.65
C LEU A 24 6.66 -24.69 25.04
N ALA A 25 5.40 -24.54 25.43
CA ALA A 25 4.29 -25.31 24.86
C ALA A 25 3.30 -24.35 24.19
N GLY A 26 3.26 -24.38 22.87
CA GLY A 26 2.26 -23.68 22.07
C GLY A 26 0.93 -24.43 22.12
N THR A 27 -0.12 -23.74 22.47
CA THR A 27 -1.47 -24.30 22.61
C THR A 27 -2.48 -23.48 21.84
N THR A 28 -3.73 -23.98 21.74
CA THR A 28 -4.84 -23.21 21.16
C THR A 28 -5.31 -22.04 22.03
N GLU A 29 -4.85 -21.97 23.28
CA GLU A 29 -5.30 -20.98 24.26
C GLU A 29 -4.19 -19.99 24.68
N GLY A 30 -2.96 -20.18 24.21
CA GLY A 30 -1.80 -19.36 24.53
C GLY A 30 -0.50 -20.16 24.57
N LEU A 31 0.54 -19.53 25.07
CA LEU A 31 1.88 -20.09 25.25
C LEU A 31 2.15 -20.36 26.74
N LEU A 32 2.56 -21.60 27.04
CA LEU A 32 3.08 -21.96 28.34
C LEU A 32 4.61 -21.91 28.32
N SER A 33 5.21 -21.41 29.39
CA SER A 33 6.68 -21.37 29.57
C SER A 33 7.02 -21.86 30.97
N PHE A 34 7.93 -22.82 31.09
CA PHE A 34 8.37 -23.35 32.35
C PHE A 34 9.81 -23.90 32.24
N SER A 35 10.48 -24.00 33.37
CA SER A 35 11.79 -24.68 33.43
C SER A 35 11.61 -26.20 33.28
N ASP A 36 12.60 -26.89 32.69
CA ASP A 36 12.62 -28.35 32.55
C ASP A 36 12.64 -29.10 33.89
N ASP A 37 13.01 -28.42 34.98
CA ASP A 37 13.05 -28.90 36.36
C ASP A 37 11.86 -28.44 37.23
N PHE A 38 10.78 -27.87 36.62
CA PHE A 38 9.62 -27.37 37.34
C PHE A 38 9.02 -28.44 38.27
N GLN A 39 8.61 -28.00 39.49
CA GLN A 39 8.10 -28.90 40.53
C GLN A 39 6.62 -28.69 40.80
N LYS A 40 6.10 -27.51 40.47
CA LYS A 40 4.73 -27.11 40.82
C LYS A 40 4.07 -26.40 39.64
N PRO A 41 2.73 -26.52 39.49
CA PRO A 41 1.99 -25.77 38.48
C PRO A 41 2.14 -24.23 38.56
N GLU A 42 2.51 -23.72 39.71
CA GLU A 42 2.71 -22.27 39.95
C GLU A 42 4.00 -21.77 39.31
N ASP A 43 4.91 -22.67 38.96
CA ASP A 43 6.18 -22.37 38.24
C ASP A 43 5.97 -22.22 36.71
N ILE A 44 4.73 -22.40 36.23
CA ILE A 44 4.38 -22.27 34.82
C ILE A 44 3.89 -20.84 34.55
N GLU A 45 4.55 -20.16 33.63
CA GLU A 45 4.08 -18.89 33.09
C GLU A 45 3.15 -19.12 31.89
N PHE A 46 2.09 -18.36 31.82
CA PHE A 46 1.10 -18.44 30.75
C PHE A 46 0.94 -17.09 30.07
N PHE A 47 1.17 -17.05 28.76
CA PHE A 47 1.07 -15.86 27.92
C PHE A 47 -0.15 -15.99 27.00
N HIS A 48 -0.94 -14.93 26.92
CA HIS A 48 -2.14 -14.84 26.09
C HIS A 48 -2.35 -13.42 25.54
N ASN A 49 -3.33 -13.21 24.72
CA ASN A 49 -3.57 -11.92 24.03
C ASN A 49 -4.35 -10.89 24.83
N ASP A 50 -4.91 -11.25 25.98
CA ASP A 50 -5.71 -10.34 26.82
C ASP A 50 -4.86 -9.40 27.69
N CYS A 51 -3.53 -9.49 27.61
CA CYS A 51 -2.59 -8.65 28.33
C CYS A 51 -2.04 -7.54 27.43
N GLU A 52 -1.78 -6.38 28.02
CA GLU A 52 -0.99 -5.33 27.35
C GLU A 52 0.40 -5.89 26.99
N ASP A 53 0.80 -5.73 25.72
CA ASP A 53 2.02 -6.33 25.15
C ASP A 53 2.02 -7.90 25.17
N GLY A 54 0.85 -8.56 25.24
CA GLY A 54 0.68 -10.01 25.20
C GLY A 54 0.91 -10.64 23.83
N LEU A 55 0.42 -11.87 23.61
CA LEU A 55 0.46 -12.50 22.29
C LEU A 55 -0.46 -11.77 21.29
N SER A 56 -0.14 -11.84 20.00
CA SER A 56 -1.02 -11.30 18.93
C SER A 56 -2.30 -12.11 18.76
N ASN A 57 -2.23 -13.42 19.04
CA ASN A 57 -3.37 -14.36 19.07
C ASN A 57 -3.03 -15.53 20.00
N ASN A 58 -4.06 -16.18 20.57
CA ASN A 58 -3.89 -17.29 21.52
C ASN A 58 -3.60 -18.62 20.84
N ASP A 59 -3.98 -18.82 19.58
CA ASP A 59 -3.72 -20.08 18.87
C ASP A 59 -2.26 -20.12 18.38
N VAL A 60 -1.38 -20.71 19.20
CA VAL A 60 0.06 -20.80 18.93
C VAL A 60 0.33 -22.06 18.12
N MET A 61 0.73 -21.86 16.87
CA MET A 61 1.00 -22.92 15.90
C MET A 61 2.38 -23.53 16.09
N ASP A 62 3.40 -22.69 16.24
CA ASP A 62 4.79 -23.12 16.33
C ASP A 62 5.65 -22.14 17.14
N VAL A 63 6.77 -22.62 17.66
CA VAL A 63 7.74 -21.86 18.44
C VAL A 63 9.15 -22.20 17.99
N LEU A 64 9.99 -21.18 17.78
CA LEU A 64 11.37 -21.30 17.34
C LEU A 64 12.30 -20.40 18.15
N GLU A 65 13.36 -20.93 18.74
CA GLU A 65 14.51 -20.15 19.23
C GLU A 65 15.53 -19.95 18.14
N SER A 66 15.71 -18.69 17.72
CA SER A 66 16.71 -18.33 16.73
C SER A 66 18.11 -18.11 17.37
N ARG A 67 19.14 -18.19 16.53
CA ARG A 67 20.54 -17.92 16.95
C ARG A 67 20.78 -16.46 17.36
N ASP A 68 19.88 -15.56 16.99
CA ASP A 68 19.92 -14.15 17.40
C ASP A 68 19.48 -13.92 18.86
N GLY A 69 19.16 -15.00 19.61
CA GLY A 69 18.74 -14.94 21.01
C GLY A 69 17.28 -14.59 21.22
N LYS A 70 16.47 -14.63 20.16
CA LYS A 70 15.03 -14.37 20.21
C LYS A 70 14.22 -15.64 20.05
N ILE A 71 13.05 -15.63 20.66
CA ILE A 71 11.96 -16.58 20.38
C ILE A 71 11.03 -15.97 19.36
N TYR A 72 10.69 -16.77 18.36
CA TYR A 72 9.68 -16.50 17.36
C TYR A 72 8.51 -17.43 17.61
N ILE A 73 7.31 -16.89 17.69
CA ILE A 73 6.08 -17.61 18.00
C ILE A 73 5.10 -17.38 16.86
N ALA A 74 4.78 -18.41 16.11
CA ALA A 74 3.75 -18.37 15.08
C ALA A 74 2.38 -18.40 15.73
N ALA A 75 1.64 -17.30 15.64
CA ALA A 75 0.28 -17.17 16.15
C ALA A 75 -0.71 -17.15 14.98
N TYR A 76 -1.65 -18.09 14.94
CA TYR A 76 -2.65 -18.16 13.86
C TYR A 76 -3.48 -16.88 13.81
N SER A 77 -3.62 -16.30 12.63
CA SER A 77 -4.29 -14.98 12.42
C SER A 77 -3.69 -13.80 13.20
N GLY A 78 -2.48 -13.98 13.77
CA GLY A 78 -1.76 -12.95 14.51
C GLY A 78 -0.36 -12.65 13.97
N GLY A 79 0.08 -13.40 12.96
CA GLY A 79 1.45 -13.31 12.44
C GLY A 79 2.47 -13.94 13.40
N ILE A 80 3.60 -13.30 13.62
CA ILE A 80 4.68 -13.81 14.46
C ILE A 80 4.93 -12.85 15.62
N CYS A 81 4.88 -13.37 16.83
CA CYS A 81 5.33 -12.68 18.04
C CYS A 81 6.82 -12.97 18.26
N MET A 82 7.54 -11.97 18.71
CA MET A 82 8.98 -12.09 19.04
C MET A 82 9.24 -11.58 20.45
N ALA A 83 10.09 -12.28 21.19
CA ALA A 83 10.59 -11.86 22.50
C ALA A 83 12.04 -12.33 22.69
N ASP A 84 12.74 -11.71 23.63
CA ASP A 84 14.05 -12.19 24.05
C ASP A 84 13.92 -13.47 24.86
N VAL A 85 14.76 -14.47 24.60
CA VAL A 85 14.78 -15.77 25.33
C VAL A 85 14.84 -15.56 26.84
N ASP A 86 15.66 -14.58 27.30
CA ASP A 86 15.89 -14.32 28.71
C ASP A 86 14.66 -13.75 29.46
N SER A 87 13.66 -13.31 28.73
CA SER A 87 12.42 -12.76 29.29
C SER A 87 11.32 -13.79 29.53
N LEU A 88 11.47 -15.02 29.02
CA LEU A 88 10.39 -16.03 29.00
C LEU A 88 9.99 -16.60 30.36
N LEU A 89 10.80 -16.43 31.38
CA LEU A 89 10.48 -16.80 32.79
C LEU A 89 10.08 -15.57 33.62
N ASN A 90 9.75 -14.45 32.96
CA ASN A 90 9.35 -13.21 33.59
C ASN A 90 7.91 -12.87 33.21
N THR A 91 7.08 -12.52 34.21
CA THR A 91 5.68 -12.10 34.01
C THR A 91 5.50 -10.77 33.26
N ARG A 92 6.57 -10.05 32.97
CA ARG A 92 6.56 -8.76 32.24
C ARG A 92 7.33 -8.88 30.93
N ILE A 93 6.97 -9.88 30.15
CA ILE A 93 7.49 -9.99 28.78
C ILE A 93 6.79 -8.97 27.89
N ARG A 94 7.56 -8.38 26.97
CA ARG A 94 7.00 -7.52 25.92
C ARG A 94 7.24 -8.20 24.58
N PHE A 95 6.15 -8.52 23.89
CA PHE A 95 6.21 -9.08 22.57
C PHE A 95 6.30 -7.99 21.50
N HIS A 96 7.12 -8.22 20.48
CA HIS A 96 7.14 -7.47 19.22
C HIS A 96 6.47 -8.30 18.15
N TYR A 97 5.86 -7.64 17.16
CA TYR A 97 5.04 -8.35 16.18
C TYR A 97 5.57 -8.17 14.77
N LEU A 98 5.63 -9.27 14.00
CA LEU A 98 5.75 -9.28 12.55
C LEU A 98 4.41 -9.70 11.97
N ASN A 99 3.81 -8.83 11.17
CA ASN A 99 2.54 -9.06 10.50
C ASN A 99 2.53 -8.43 9.10
N MET A 100 1.42 -8.49 8.40
CA MET A 100 1.29 -7.93 7.05
C MET A 100 1.65 -6.44 6.97
N LYS A 101 1.46 -5.66 8.04
CA LYS A 101 1.78 -4.22 8.07
C LYS A 101 3.29 -3.95 8.01
N ASN A 102 4.11 -4.89 8.44
CA ASN A 102 5.58 -4.77 8.43
C ASN A 102 6.28 -5.81 7.54
N GLY A 103 5.54 -6.32 6.55
CA GLY A 103 6.10 -7.05 5.42
C GLY A 103 5.98 -8.57 5.47
N LEU A 104 5.33 -9.15 6.49
CA LEU A 104 4.97 -10.56 6.46
C LEU A 104 3.91 -10.78 5.36
N PRO A 105 4.03 -11.80 4.51
CA PRO A 105 3.08 -11.99 3.39
C PRO A 105 1.66 -12.37 3.83
N SER A 106 1.51 -12.98 5.02
CA SER A 106 0.21 -13.30 5.63
C SER A 106 0.32 -13.38 7.14
N ASP A 107 -0.78 -13.14 7.84
CA ASP A 107 -0.89 -13.30 9.29
C ASP A 107 -1.27 -14.74 9.72
N LEU A 108 -1.14 -15.73 8.81
CA LEU A 108 -1.49 -17.14 9.03
C LEU A 108 -0.25 -18.08 8.96
N PRO A 109 0.82 -17.85 9.74
CA PRO A 109 1.97 -18.76 9.76
C PRO A 109 1.58 -20.09 10.39
N GLN A 110 2.10 -21.21 9.84
CA GLN A 110 1.84 -22.56 10.33
C GLN A 110 3.04 -23.14 11.08
N SER A 111 4.24 -23.02 10.51
CA SER A 111 5.46 -23.57 11.11
C SER A 111 6.70 -22.77 10.69
N MET A 112 7.79 -22.92 11.43
CA MET A 112 9.02 -22.15 11.23
C MET A 112 10.24 -23.03 11.38
N LEU A 113 11.32 -22.66 10.68
CA LEU A 113 12.63 -23.31 10.79
C LEU A 113 13.75 -22.29 10.56
N GLU A 114 14.83 -22.35 11.32
CA GLU A 114 16.05 -21.56 11.04
C GLU A 114 17.07 -22.40 10.26
N ASP A 115 17.57 -21.86 9.16
CA ASP A 115 18.59 -22.51 8.34
C ASP A 115 20.03 -22.28 8.87
N GLY A 116 21.00 -22.90 8.18
CA GLY A 116 22.41 -22.78 8.53
C GLY A 116 22.97 -21.36 8.41
N GLU A 117 22.35 -20.50 7.61
CA GLU A 117 22.74 -19.10 7.37
C GLU A 117 22.06 -18.11 8.34
N GLY A 118 21.13 -18.59 9.19
CA GLY A 118 20.39 -17.79 10.15
C GLY A 118 19.13 -17.14 9.56
N ASN A 119 18.69 -17.55 8.37
CA ASN A 119 17.39 -17.14 7.85
C ASN A 119 16.30 -17.98 8.52
N ILE A 120 15.13 -17.35 8.80
CA ILE A 120 13.97 -18.06 9.32
C ILE A 120 13.03 -18.34 8.16
N TRP A 121 12.78 -19.60 7.90
CA TRP A 121 11.80 -20.07 6.94
C TRP A 121 10.47 -20.24 7.62
N ILE A 122 9.43 -19.63 7.07
CA ILE A 122 8.07 -19.61 7.60
C ILE A 122 7.20 -20.29 6.56
N CYS A 123 6.53 -21.35 6.98
CA CYS A 123 5.58 -22.08 6.15
C CYS A 123 4.17 -21.51 6.33
N PHE A 124 3.49 -21.31 5.21
CA PHE A 124 2.08 -20.97 5.10
C PHE A 124 1.39 -22.05 4.28
N GLU A 125 0.09 -22.04 4.19
CA GLU A 125 -0.67 -23.08 3.47
C GLU A 125 -0.25 -23.22 1.99
N ASN A 126 -0.05 -22.09 1.28
CA ASN A 126 0.18 -22.08 -0.17
C ASN A 126 1.55 -21.52 -0.61
N TYR A 127 2.41 -21.17 0.33
CA TYR A 127 3.74 -20.62 0.04
C TYR A 127 4.66 -20.72 1.26
N ILE A 128 5.94 -20.50 1.03
CA ILE A 128 6.95 -20.34 2.07
C ILE A 128 7.60 -18.98 1.98
N SER A 129 8.01 -18.44 3.12
CA SER A 129 8.68 -17.15 3.18
C SER A 129 9.99 -17.26 3.96
N LYS A 130 11.05 -16.72 3.39
CA LYS A 130 12.36 -16.62 4.02
C LYS A 130 12.51 -15.24 4.65
N TYR A 131 12.50 -15.16 5.97
CA TYR A 131 12.90 -13.96 6.69
C TYR A 131 14.42 -13.92 6.76
N LYS A 132 15.04 -12.93 6.12
CA LYS A 132 16.47 -12.84 5.93
C LYS A 132 17.24 -12.74 7.25
N ALA A 133 18.45 -13.30 7.30
CA ALA A 133 19.30 -13.30 8.49
C ALA A 133 19.63 -11.88 9.02
N ASP A 134 19.66 -10.88 8.12
CA ASP A 134 19.83 -9.46 8.48
C ASP A 134 18.56 -8.79 9.01
N ARG A 135 17.43 -9.52 9.04
CA ARG A 135 16.10 -9.06 9.50
C ARG A 135 15.53 -7.85 8.74
N LYS A 136 15.96 -7.66 7.48
CA LYS A 136 15.55 -6.50 6.66
C LYS A 136 14.50 -6.82 5.59
N GLY A 137 13.87 -7.98 5.66
CA GLY A 137 12.79 -8.28 4.73
C GLY A 137 12.60 -9.76 4.46
N PHE A 138 11.64 -10.03 3.61
CA PHE A 138 11.20 -11.37 3.27
C PHE A 138 11.42 -11.66 1.78
N ASP A 139 11.76 -12.89 1.46
CA ASP A 139 11.65 -13.46 0.11
C ASP A 139 10.59 -14.55 0.16
N THR A 140 9.49 -14.35 -0.57
CA THR A 140 8.36 -15.32 -0.59
C THR A 140 8.41 -16.16 -1.85
N TYR A 141 8.10 -17.46 -1.71
CA TYR A 141 8.10 -18.46 -2.76
C TYR A 141 6.73 -19.15 -2.76
N ASP A 142 5.98 -18.97 -3.82
CA ASP A 142 4.65 -19.53 -4.05
C ASP A 142 4.70 -20.81 -4.90
N SER A 143 3.55 -21.31 -5.31
CA SER A 143 3.44 -22.49 -6.17
C SER A 143 4.18 -22.35 -7.49
N ALA A 144 4.25 -21.15 -8.08
CA ALA A 144 4.98 -20.91 -9.31
C ALA A 144 6.49 -21.02 -9.12
N ASN A 145 7.02 -20.45 -8.03
CA ASN A 145 8.45 -20.58 -7.67
C ASN A 145 8.81 -22.01 -7.25
N LEU A 146 7.91 -22.71 -6.58
CA LEU A 146 8.11 -24.07 -6.09
C LEU A 146 7.79 -25.14 -7.14
N HIS A 147 7.23 -24.75 -8.28
CA HIS A 147 6.75 -25.64 -9.36
C HIS A 147 5.82 -26.76 -8.85
N THR A 148 4.91 -26.40 -7.92
CA THR A 148 4.00 -27.34 -7.30
C THR A 148 2.75 -26.65 -6.77
N ASP A 149 1.58 -27.27 -6.92
CA ASP A 149 0.30 -26.83 -6.39
C ASP A 149 -0.06 -27.51 -5.05
N LEU A 150 0.94 -28.03 -4.35
CA LEU A 150 0.74 -28.73 -3.09
C LEU A 150 0.39 -27.74 -1.97
N GLN A 151 -0.58 -28.13 -1.13
CA GLN A 151 -0.83 -27.43 0.11
C GLN A 151 0.11 -27.92 1.21
N ILE A 152 0.79 -26.97 1.86
CA ILE A 152 1.67 -27.21 3.00
C ILE A 152 0.80 -27.49 4.22
N THR A 153 1.21 -28.44 5.05
CA THR A 153 0.51 -28.79 6.30
C THR A 153 1.15 -28.11 7.51
N GLU A 154 0.49 -28.21 8.65
CA GLU A 154 0.97 -27.70 9.95
C GLU A 154 2.20 -28.49 10.48
N ALA A 155 2.69 -29.50 9.76
CA ALA A 155 3.85 -30.28 10.18
C ALA A 155 5.10 -29.41 10.26
N HIS A 156 5.86 -29.54 11.36
CA HIS A 156 7.12 -28.81 11.53
C HIS A 156 8.13 -29.25 10.45
N PRO A 157 8.73 -28.31 9.70
CA PRO A 157 9.72 -28.62 8.67
C PRO A 157 11.02 -29.12 9.28
N ALA A 158 11.76 -29.92 8.53
CA ALA A 158 13.08 -30.39 8.92
C ALA A 158 14.13 -30.04 7.86
N ILE A 159 15.39 -29.90 8.29
CA ILE A 159 16.52 -29.66 7.39
C ILE A 159 17.56 -30.75 7.57
N ASP A 160 18.09 -31.28 6.47
CA ASP A 160 19.14 -32.29 6.51
C ASP A 160 20.54 -31.64 6.59
N GLN A 161 21.55 -32.49 6.79
CA GLN A 161 22.95 -32.04 6.87
C GLN A 161 23.48 -31.45 5.56
N GLN A 162 22.78 -31.66 4.44
CA GLN A 162 23.12 -31.16 3.12
C GLN A 162 22.42 -29.81 2.82
N GLY A 163 21.58 -29.31 3.75
CA GLY A 163 20.85 -28.06 3.62
C GLY A 163 19.55 -28.18 2.79
N ALA A 164 19.04 -29.40 2.61
CA ALA A 164 17.72 -29.58 2.01
C ALA A 164 16.63 -29.54 3.10
N MET A 165 15.59 -28.76 2.86
CA MET A 165 14.43 -28.63 3.72
C MET A 165 13.34 -29.60 3.27
N TYR A 166 12.69 -30.26 4.22
CA TYR A 166 11.58 -31.17 4.04
C TYR A 166 10.34 -30.61 4.69
N ILE A 167 9.27 -30.47 3.92
CA ILE A 167 8.02 -29.84 4.34
C ILE A 167 6.89 -30.84 4.12
N GLY A 168 6.05 -31.02 5.12
CA GLY A 168 4.83 -31.83 4.99
C GLY A 168 3.81 -31.16 4.08
N THR A 169 3.19 -31.93 3.18
CA THR A 169 2.14 -31.46 2.28
C THR A 169 0.95 -32.40 2.30
N ASN A 170 -0.16 -31.97 1.71
CA ASN A 170 -1.37 -32.81 1.59
C ASN A 170 -1.18 -34.07 0.71
N GLN A 171 -0.09 -34.17 -0.06
CA GLN A 171 0.22 -35.30 -0.95
C GLN A 171 1.51 -36.03 -0.58
N GLY A 172 2.19 -35.65 0.52
CA GLY A 172 3.42 -36.28 0.96
C GLY A 172 4.44 -35.27 1.49
N VAL A 173 5.70 -35.41 1.11
CA VAL A 173 6.78 -34.55 1.58
C VAL A 173 7.42 -33.81 0.40
N LEU A 174 7.41 -32.51 0.46
CA LEU A 174 8.14 -31.65 -0.46
C LEU A 174 9.59 -31.52 0.02
N ARG A 175 10.56 -31.87 -0.84
CA ARG A 175 11.98 -31.67 -0.58
C ARG A 175 12.49 -30.48 -1.38
N LEU A 176 12.99 -29.47 -0.68
CA LEU A 176 13.53 -28.24 -1.27
C LEU A 176 15.02 -28.11 -0.95
N ARG A 177 15.83 -27.89 -1.97
CA ARG A 177 17.22 -27.48 -1.78
C ARG A 177 17.26 -25.96 -1.63
N LEU A 178 17.50 -25.48 -0.40
CA LEU A 178 17.45 -24.03 -0.08
C LEU A 178 18.45 -23.21 -0.88
N TYR A 179 19.56 -23.81 -1.28
CA TYR A 179 20.55 -23.16 -2.13
C TYR A 179 20.02 -22.82 -3.53
N ASP A 180 19.10 -23.62 -4.06
CA ASP A 180 18.50 -23.44 -5.39
C ASP A 180 17.38 -22.38 -5.36
N LEU A 181 16.83 -22.06 -4.19
CA LEU A 181 15.80 -21.05 -3.99
C LEU A 181 16.41 -19.63 -3.95
N LYS A 182 16.84 -19.16 -5.10
CA LYS A 182 17.33 -17.79 -5.27
C LYS A 182 16.36 -17.03 -6.15
N LYS A 183 15.95 -15.86 -5.69
CA LYS A 183 15.18 -14.94 -6.54
C LYS A 183 16.08 -14.40 -7.64
N SER A 184 15.53 -14.33 -8.84
CA SER A 184 16.20 -13.80 -10.01
C SER A 184 16.62 -12.34 -9.79
N SER A 185 17.83 -11.98 -10.19
CA SER A 185 18.29 -10.60 -10.29
C SER A 185 17.99 -9.97 -11.65
N PHE A 186 17.22 -10.66 -12.49
CA PHE A 186 16.82 -10.15 -13.79
C PHE A 186 15.99 -8.88 -13.64
N VAL A 187 16.34 -7.85 -14.41
CA VAL A 187 15.65 -6.56 -14.44
C VAL A 187 14.90 -6.44 -15.75
N PRO A 188 13.56 -6.64 -15.78
CA PRO A 188 12.79 -6.59 -16.99
C PRO A 188 12.72 -5.17 -17.57
N ARG A 189 12.81 -5.04 -18.88
CA ARG A 189 12.55 -3.78 -19.55
C ARG A 189 11.05 -3.52 -19.62
N ILE A 190 10.62 -2.31 -19.26
CA ILE A 190 9.24 -1.86 -19.44
C ILE A 190 9.08 -1.23 -20.82
N VAL A 191 8.00 -1.59 -21.52
CA VAL A 191 7.60 -1.00 -22.78
C VAL A 191 6.18 -0.47 -22.68
N TYR A 192 5.94 0.69 -23.28
CA TYR A 192 4.60 1.24 -23.45
C TYR A 192 3.96 0.61 -24.67
N ALA A 193 2.88 -0.14 -24.47
CA ALA A 193 2.26 -0.95 -25.53
C ALA A 193 1.27 -0.16 -26.37
N GLY A 194 0.54 0.79 -25.76
CA GLY A 194 -0.47 1.57 -26.46
C GLY A 194 -1.09 2.65 -25.59
N VAL A 195 -1.84 3.51 -26.28
CA VAL A 195 -2.59 4.60 -25.66
C VAL A 195 -4.00 4.66 -26.23
N ASP A 196 -4.97 4.63 -25.36
CA ASP A 196 -6.39 4.84 -25.66
C ASP A 196 -6.77 6.26 -25.26
N ILE A 197 -7.11 7.08 -26.24
CA ILE A 197 -7.53 8.47 -26.02
C ILE A 197 -9.02 8.54 -26.16
N GLN A 198 -9.71 8.89 -25.08
CA GLN A 198 -11.15 9.12 -25.10
C GLN A 198 -11.43 10.61 -25.33
N ASN A 199 -12.02 10.89 -26.49
CA ASN A 199 -12.44 12.22 -26.89
C ASN A 199 -13.71 12.65 -26.14
N SER A 200 -13.98 13.95 -26.13
CA SER A 200 -15.17 14.53 -25.47
C SER A 200 -16.50 14.16 -26.16
N ASP A 201 -16.46 13.63 -27.38
CA ASP A 201 -17.61 13.11 -28.12
C ASP A 201 -17.89 11.61 -27.89
N GLY A 202 -17.08 10.97 -27.02
CA GLY A 202 -17.18 9.55 -26.71
C GLY A 202 -16.41 8.63 -27.67
N THR A 203 -15.76 9.16 -28.70
CA THR A 203 -14.92 8.35 -29.59
C THR A 203 -13.61 7.97 -28.89
N VAL A 204 -13.17 6.73 -29.08
CA VAL A 204 -11.87 6.24 -28.58
C VAL A 204 -10.94 6.07 -29.77
N SER A 205 -9.78 6.70 -29.71
CA SER A 205 -8.72 6.51 -30.67
C SER A 205 -7.57 5.74 -30.03
N ASN A 206 -7.19 4.61 -30.62
CA ASN A 206 -6.09 3.78 -30.17
C ASN A 206 -4.85 4.11 -31.00
N SER A 207 -3.72 4.32 -30.35
CA SER A 207 -2.44 4.48 -31.02
C SER A 207 -1.36 3.66 -30.34
N VAL A 208 -0.46 3.10 -31.14
CA VAL A 208 0.73 2.44 -30.64
C VAL A 208 1.78 3.52 -30.34
N LEU A 209 2.33 3.50 -29.15
CA LEU A 209 3.43 4.39 -28.76
C LEU A 209 4.71 3.92 -29.44
N ALA A 210 5.13 4.62 -30.50
CA ALA A 210 6.39 4.35 -31.20
C ALA A 210 7.59 5.11 -30.59
N ALA A 211 7.35 6.01 -29.62
CA ALA A 211 8.38 6.85 -29.00
C ALA A 211 8.08 7.06 -27.51
N ASP A 212 9.09 7.51 -26.77
CA ASP A 212 8.99 7.82 -25.33
C ASP A 212 8.26 9.14 -25.06
N SER A 213 7.44 9.62 -25.99
CA SER A 213 6.70 10.87 -25.89
C SER A 213 5.30 10.77 -26.48
N LEU A 214 4.35 11.40 -25.81
CA LEU A 214 2.93 11.46 -26.17
C LEU A 214 2.50 12.93 -26.23
N VAL A 215 2.00 13.37 -27.37
CA VAL A 215 1.44 14.72 -27.52
C VAL A 215 -0.08 14.62 -27.64
N LEU A 216 -0.80 15.19 -26.68
CA LEU A 216 -2.24 15.21 -26.62
C LEU A 216 -2.79 16.56 -27.07
N GLY A 217 -3.84 16.52 -27.88
CA GLY A 217 -4.55 17.70 -28.37
C GLY A 217 -5.40 18.38 -27.28
N LYS A 218 -5.92 19.57 -27.62
CA LYS A 218 -6.70 20.43 -26.70
C LYS A 218 -7.91 19.76 -26.07
N LYS A 219 -8.52 18.77 -26.74
CA LYS A 219 -9.73 18.04 -26.29
C LYS A 219 -9.43 16.66 -25.70
N GLU A 220 -8.21 16.17 -25.88
CA GLU A 220 -7.75 14.84 -25.49
C GLU A 220 -7.24 14.86 -24.06
N ARG A 221 -8.14 14.80 -23.08
CA ARG A 221 -7.83 14.94 -21.65
C ARG A 221 -8.00 13.65 -20.86
N ASN A 222 -8.66 12.67 -21.45
CA ASN A 222 -8.85 11.34 -20.88
C ASN A 222 -8.00 10.36 -21.67
N VAL A 223 -7.06 9.72 -20.97
CA VAL A 223 -6.11 8.83 -21.63
C VAL A 223 -5.87 7.60 -20.75
N THR A 224 -5.87 6.42 -21.38
CA THR A 224 -5.45 5.19 -20.75
C THR A 224 -4.18 4.71 -21.43
N ILE A 225 -3.12 4.51 -20.65
CA ILE A 225 -1.80 4.12 -21.13
C ILE A 225 -1.55 2.69 -20.69
N ALA A 226 -1.31 1.80 -21.66
CA ALA A 226 -0.96 0.41 -21.45
C ALA A 226 0.56 0.21 -21.54
N PHE A 227 1.09 -0.61 -20.66
CA PHE A 227 2.52 -0.96 -20.60
C PHE A 227 2.71 -2.41 -20.19
N SER A 228 3.90 -2.95 -20.44
CA SER A 228 4.26 -4.31 -20.02
C SER A 228 5.74 -4.38 -19.70
N ALA A 229 6.07 -5.11 -18.64
CA ALA A 229 7.44 -5.53 -18.36
C ALA A 229 7.75 -6.80 -19.13
N LEU A 230 8.90 -6.83 -19.82
CA LEU A 230 9.32 -7.97 -20.66
C LEU A 230 10.00 -9.04 -19.79
N ASP A 231 9.21 -9.69 -18.94
CA ASP A 231 9.60 -10.89 -18.22
C ASP A 231 8.57 -11.99 -18.49
N TYR A 232 9.03 -13.06 -19.11
CA TYR A 232 8.19 -14.18 -19.54
C TYR A 232 8.28 -15.38 -18.60
N THR A 233 9.05 -15.28 -17.50
CA THR A 233 9.22 -16.39 -16.56
C THR A 233 7.97 -16.63 -15.72
N ASN A 234 7.34 -15.54 -15.23
CA ASN A 234 6.08 -15.58 -14.52
C ASN A 234 5.36 -14.23 -14.70
N SER A 235 4.66 -14.08 -15.81
CA SER A 235 3.98 -12.83 -16.16
C SER A 235 2.82 -12.47 -15.23
N GLU A 236 2.22 -13.45 -14.57
CA GLU A 236 1.10 -13.25 -13.63
C GLU A 236 1.57 -12.69 -12.27
N ALA A 237 2.83 -12.88 -11.91
CA ALA A 237 3.39 -12.34 -10.66
C ALA A 237 3.96 -10.92 -10.79
N LEU A 238 3.92 -10.33 -11.98
CA LEU A 238 4.45 -8.99 -12.21
C LEU A 238 3.55 -7.94 -11.54
N GLN A 239 4.17 -7.12 -10.71
CA GLN A 239 3.50 -5.99 -10.08
C GLN A 239 4.08 -4.68 -10.61
N TYR A 240 3.23 -3.67 -10.67
CA TYR A 240 3.59 -2.37 -11.22
C TYR A 240 3.35 -1.25 -10.21
N ALA A 241 4.15 -0.21 -10.31
CA ALA A 241 3.93 1.04 -9.65
C ALA A 241 4.23 2.20 -10.62
N TYR A 242 3.49 3.28 -10.46
CA TYR A 242 3.65 4.47 -11.29
C TYR A 242 3.70 5.74 -10.45
N ARG A 243 4.20 6.81 -11.04
CA ARG A 243 4.01 8.18 -10.61
C ARG A 243 3.91 9.11 -11.81
N LEU A 244 3.11 10.16 -11.68
CA LEU A 244 2.95 11.18 -12.71
C LEU A 244 3.55 12.49 -12.20
N LYS A 245 4.81 12.74 -12.53
CA LYS A 245 5.50 14.00 -12.20
C LYS A 245 4.80 15.18 -12.85
N GLY A 246 4.65 16.26 -12.09
CA GLY A 246 3.81 17.40 -12.45
C GLY A 246 2.44 17.38 -11.79
N ILE A 247 1.98 16.22 -11.25
CA ILE A 247 0.78 16.10 -10.44
C ILE A 247 1.13 15.53 -9.06
N SER A 248 1.86 14.41 -9.00
CA SER A 248 2.30 13.79 -7.75
C SER A 248 3.65 13.09 -7.93
N ASP A 249 4.55 13.27 -6.97
CA ASP A 249 5.84 12.57 -6.92
C ASP A 249 5.77 11.24 -6.15
N GLN A 250 4.62 10.93 -5.55
CA GLN A 250 4.43 9.68 -4.81
C GLN A 250 4.17 8.49 -5.73
N TRP A 251 4.74 7.33 -5.39
CA TRP A 251 4.49 6.08 -6.10
C TRP A 251 3.12 5.51 -5.74
N GLY A 252 2.28 5.31 -6.76
CA GLY A 252 1.03 4.57 -6.68
C GLY A 252 1.25 3.12 -7.09
N TYR A 253 0.94 2.18 -6.19
CA TYR A 253 1.04 0.74 -6.48
C TYR A 253 -0.30 0.26 -7.06
N ILE A 254 -0.25 -0.43 -8.19
CA ILE A 254 -1.43 -0.89 -8.94
C ILE A 254 -1.51 -2.42 -9.07
N GLY A 255 -0.61 -3.13 -8.39
CA GLY A 255 -0.56 -4.59 -8.44
C GLY A 255 -0.28 -5.11 -9.85
N GLU A 256 -1.04 -6.10 -10.29
CA GLU A 256 -0.91 -6.75 -11.59
C GLU A 256 -1.48 -5.94 -12.77
N ASN A 257 -2.12 -4.80 -12.50
CA ASN A 257 -2.68 -3.97 -13.56
C ASN A 257 -1.57 -3.39 -14.44
N HIS A 258 -1.66 -3.64 -15.72
CA HIS A 258 -0.70 -3.21 -16.74
C HIS A 258 -1.20 -2.01 -17.57
N SER A 259 -2.19 -1.27 -17.05
CA SER A 259 -2.71 -0.03 -17.65
C SER A 259 -3.11 0.99 -16.59
N ILE A 260 -3.01 2.27 -16.93
CA ILE A 260 -3.37 3.38 -16.06
C ILE A 260 -4.25 4.37 -16.83
N GLY A 261 -5.42 4.70 -16.26
CA GLY A 261 -6.32 5.71 -16.79
C GLY A 261 -6.17 7.04 -16.06
N PHE A 262 -6.05 8.10 -16.84
CA PHE A 262 -6.09 9.48 -16.34
C PHE A 262 -7.30 10.20 -16.91
N ALA A 263 -8.04 10.89 -16.04
CA ALA A 263 -9.21 11.64 -16.42
C ALA A 263 -8.98 13.14 -16.24
N ASN A 264 -9.37 13.93 -17.25
CA ASN A 264 -9.34 15.39 -17.26
C ASN A 264 -7.96 15.98 -16.87
N LEU A 265 -6.90 15.48 -17.47
CA LEU A 265 -5.55 16.01 -17.26
C LEU A 265 -5.49 17.51 -17.62
N PRO A 266 -4.86 18.37 -16.81
CA PRO A 266 -4.65 19.76 -17.12
C PRO A 266 -3.68 19.94 -18.31
N SER A 267 -3.62 21.14 -18.91
CA SER A 267 -2.59 21.46 -19.90
C SER A 267 -1.22 21.58 -19.24
N GLY A 268 -0.18 21.13 -19.94
CA GLY A 268 1.20 21.20 -19.45
C GLY A 268 2.04 20.00 -19.85
N ASP A 269 3.22 19.94 -19.23
CA ASP A 269 4.18 18.88 -19.43
C ASP A 269 4.23 17.98 -18.19
N PHE A 270 4.11 16.66 -18.44
CA PHE A 270 4.10 15.64 -17.41
C PHE A 270 5.09 14.54 -17.77
N VAL A 271 5.60 13.83 -16.77
CA VAL A 271 6.42 12.63 -16.97
C VAL A 271 5.79 11.48 -16.20
N LEU A 272 5.23 10.53 -16.94
CA LEU A 272 4.78 9.27 -16.38
C LEU A 272 5.98 8.36 -16.21
N GLU A 273 6.28 7.97 -15.00
CA GLU A 273 7.28 6.98 -14.67
C GLU A 273 6.61 5.70 -14.19
N VAL A 274 6.99 4.58 -14.78
CA VAL A 274 6.52 3.24 -14.40
C VAL A 274 7.72 2.41 -13.99
N LYS A 275 7.56 1.60 -12.94
CA LYS A 275 8.49 0.55 -12.53
C LYS A 275 7.73 -0.74 -12.28
N SER A 276 8.42 -1.88 -12.34
CA SER A 276 7.82 -3.19 -12.08
C SER A 276 8.67 -4.07 -11.19
N THR A 277 8.07 -5.14 -10.70
CA THR A 277 8.81 -6.30 -10.20
C THR A 277 9.31 -7.13 -11.39
N ASN A 278 10.21 -8.10 -11.13
CA ASN A 278 10.47 -9.22 -12.02
C ASN A 278 9.48 -10.37 -11.77
N GLY A 279 9.59 -11.46 -12.53
CA GLY A 279 8.74 -12.65 -12.38
C GLY A 279 8.82 -13.36 -11.03
N ASP A 280 9.82 -13.05 -10.21
CA ASP A 280 9.95 -13.51 -8.82
C ASP A 280 9.38 -12.51 -7.79
N GLY A 281 8.68 -11.47 -8.22
CA GLY A 281 8.08 -10.45 -7.37
C GLY A 281 9.09 -9.49 -6.72
N VAL A 282 10.33 -9.43 -7.20
CA VAL A 282 11.35 -8.49 -6.70
C VAL A 282 11.22 -7.15 -7.41
N TRP A 283 11.02 -6.07 -6.67
CA TRP A 283 11.01 -4.72 -7.24
C TRP A 283 12.33 -4.38 -7.89
N CYS A 284 12.25 -3.92 -9.14
CA CYS A 284 13.42 -3.58 -9.95
C CYS A 284 13.60 -2.07 -10.09
N ASP A 285 14.83 -1.68 -10.39
CA ASP A 285 15.18 -0.28 -10.66
C ASP A 285 15.09 0.00 -12.17
N ASN A 286 13.96 -0.42 -12.79
CA ASN A 286 13.68 -0.36 -14.22
C ASN A 286 12.76 0.81 -14.60
N ILE A 287 12.92 1.94 -13.94
CA ILE A 287 12.09 3.12 -14.15
C ILE A 287 12.14 3.56 -15.61
N THR A 288 10.99 3.54 -16.28
CA THR A 288 10.87 3.95 -17.68
C THR A 288 9.99 5.19 -17.76
N PRO A 289 10.53 6.35 -18.22
CA PRO A 289 9.77 7.59 -18.37
C PRO A 289 9.00 7.62 -19.68
N LEU A 290 7.79 8.19 -19.67
CA LEU A 290 7.03 8.62 -20.84
C LEU A 290 6.71 10.11 -20.69
N TYR A 291 7.17 10.91 -21.62
CA TYR A 291 6.94 12.36 -21.65
C TYR A 291 5.57 12.67 -22.25
N ILE A 292 4.70 13.36 -21.53
CA ILE A 292 3.34 13.69 -21.95
C ILE A 292 3.21 15.20 -22.06
N HIS A 293 2.96 15.71 -23.27
CA HIS A 293 2.68 17.12 -23.54
C HIS A 293 1.20 17.31 -23.88
N ILE A 294 0.48 18.17 -23.11
CA ILE A 294 -0.94 18.42 -23.31
C ILE A 294 -1.16 19.87 -23.72
N GLN A 295 -1.70 20.05 -24.93
CA GLN A 295 -1.95 21.39 -25.49
C GLN A 295 -3.02 22.15 -24.71
N PRO A 296 -2.82 23.46 -24.40
CA PRO A 296 -3.79 24.28 -23.69
C PRO A 296 -5.05 24.52 -24.52
N ARG A 297 -6.22 24.52 -23.89
CA ARG A 297 -7.47 25.05 -24.46
C ARG A 297 -7.36 26.56 -24.58
N PHE A 298 -8.17 27.16 -25.47
CA PHE A 298 -8.19 28.62 -25.60
C PHE A 298 -8.42 29.33 -24.24
N THR A 299 -9.34 28.80 -23.43
CA THR A 299 -9.66 29.32 -22.10
C THR A 299 -8.53 29.24 -21.07
N GLU A 300 -7.53 28.40 -21.29
CA GLU A 300 -6.36 28.20 -20.43
C GLU A 300 -5.15 29.05 -20.88
N THR A 301 -5.26 29.73 -22.02
CA THR A 301 -4.18 30.56 -22.56
C THR A 301 -4.08 31.92 -21.87
N ALA A 302 -2.88 32.51 -21.80
CA ALA A 302 -2.69 33.84 -21.24
C ALA A 302 -3.52 34.93 -21.96
N TRP A 303 -3.76 34.79 -23.26
CA TRP A 303 -4.61 35.68 -24.04
C TRP A 303 -6.08 35.64 -23.60
N ALA A 304 -6.61 34.47 -23.27
CA ALA A 304 -7.97 34.35 -22.75
C ALA A 304 -8.11 35.02 -21.39
N TRP A 305 -7.12 34.86 -20.51
CA TRP A 305 -7.10 35.56 -19.23
C TRP A 305 -7.07 37.09 -19.39
N GLY A 306 -6.28 37.63 -20.34
CA GLY A 306 -6.28 39.03 -20.67
C GLY A 306 -7.66 39.53 -21.16
N LEU A 307 -8.34 38.74 -21.99
CA LEU A 307 -9.70 39.01 -22.46
C LEU A 307 -10.72 39.04 -21.31
N TYR A 308 -10.66 38.06 -20.39
CA TYR A 308 -11.56 38.02 -19.24
C TYR A 308 -11.39 39.24 -18.32
N VAL A 309 -10.16 39.66 -18.07
CA VAL A 309 -9.87 40.89 -17.29
C VAL A 309 -10.43 42.12 -17.99
N LEU A 310 -10.27 42.23 -19.31
CA LEU A 310 -10.80 43.33 -20.09
C LEU A 310 -12.33 43.40 -20.01
N ILE A 311 -13.03 42.25 -20.19
CA ILE A 311 -14.47 42.14 -20.08
C ILE A 311 -14.95 42.54 -18.66
N ALA A 312 -14.26 42.10 -17.61
CA ALA A 312 -14.57 42.45 -16.23
C ALA A 312 -14.46 43.98 -16.00
N ILE A 313 -13.39 44.63 -16.53
CA ILE A 313 -13.25 46.07 -16.44
C ILE A 313 -14.36 46.81 -17.14
N ILE A 314 -14.72 46.42 -18.37
CA ILE A 314 -15.84 47.01 -19.11
C ILE A 314 -17.15 46.89 -18.34
N LEU A 315 -17.42 45.71 -17.74
CA LEU A 315 -18.62 45.48 -16.96
C LEU A 315 -18.68 46.35 -15.70
N ILE A 316 -17.56 46.53 -15.00
CA ILE A 316 -17.47 47.44 -13.85
C ILE A 316 -17.74 48.90 -14.28
N LEU A 317 -17.15 49.38 -15.40
CA LEU A 317 -17.34 50.71 -15.90
C LEU A 317 -18.78 50.94 -16.34
N THR A 318 -19.41 50.00 -17.00
CA THR A 318 -20.82 50.10 -17.41
C THR A 318 -21.78 50.17 -16.22
N VAL A 319 -21.60 49.28 -15.23
CA VAL A 319 -22.39 49.28 -14.00
C VAL A 319 -22.18 50.61 -13.23
N SER A 320 -20.97 51.06 -13.09
CA SER A 320 -20.65 52.37 -12.47
C SER A 320 -21.31 53.54 -13.21
N GLY A 321 -21.26 53.56 -14.54
CA GLY A 321 -21.91 54.54 -15.38
C GLY A 321 -23.44 54.55 -15.18
N ILE A 322 -24.06 53.39 -15.12
CA ILE A 322 -25.49 53.25 -14.86
C ILE A 322 -25.87 53.78 -13.46
N ILE A 323 -25.10 53.49 -12.44
CA ILE A 323 -25.34 53.98 -11.08
C ILE A 323 -25.23 55.51 -11.05
N VAL A 324 -24.20 56.10 -11.68
CA VAL A 324 -24.04 57.59 -11.79
C VAL A 324 -25.21 58.20 -12.55
N TYR A 325 -25.67 57.58 -13.66
CA TYR A 325 -26.80 58.04 -14.43
C TYR A 325 -28.08 58.06 -13.59
N ILE A 326 -28.41 56.95 -12.90
CA ILE A 326 -29.58 56.84 -12.03
C ILE A 326 -29.55 57.85 -10.89
N THR A 327 -28.39 58.06 -10.26
CA THR A 327 -28.21 59.06 -9.18
C THR A 327 -28.40 60.51 -9.69
N ASN A 328 -27.93 60.83 -10.89
CA ASN A 328 -28.19 62.11 -11.52
C ASN A 328 -29.64 62.35 -11.90
N LEU A 329 -30.35 61.29 -12.39
CA LEU A 329 -31.78 61.35 -12.66
C LEU A 329 -32.58 61.59 -11.37
N LYS A 330 -32.28 60.87 -10.29
CA LYS A 330 -32.91 61.09 -8.98
C LYS A 330 -32.72 62.52 -8.47
N ARG A 331 -31.50 63.12 -8.63
CA ARG A 331 -31.24 64.50 -8.26
C ARG A 331 -32.07 65.50 -9.09
N LYS A 332 -32.24 65.29 -10.40
CA LYS A 332 -33.09 66.15 -11.23
C LYS A 332 -34.56 66.12 -10.81
N VAL A 333 -35.11 64.94 -10.58
CA VAL A 333 -36.51 64.74 -10.13
C VAL A 333 -36.75 65.34 -8.73
N THR A 334 -35.75 65.37 -7.85
CA THR A 334 -35.87 65.96 -6.50
C THR A 334 -35.77 67.51 -6.54
N LEU A 335 -35.15 68.12 -7.57
CA LEU A 335 -35.00 69.57 -7.71
C LEU A 335 -36.19 70.24 -8.41
N GLU A 336 -36.98 69.54 -9.28
CA GLU A 336 -38.19 70.11 -9.96
C GLU A 336 -39.32 70.44 -9.00
N PRO A 337 -39.70 69.68 -7.95
CA PRO A 337 -40.79 70.06 -7.07
C PRO A 337 -40.51 71.33 -6.23
N VAL A 338 -39.22 71.66 -5.96
CA VAL A 338 -38.88 72.86 -5.20
C VAL A 338 -39.04 74.12 -6.03
N SER A 339 -38.88 74.09 -7.36
CA SER A 339 -39.08 75.23 -8.24
C SER A 339 -40.60 75.54 -8.43
N TYR A 340 -41.48 74.54 -8.49
CA TYR A 340 -42.94 74.69 -8.60
C TYR A 340 -43.57 75.24 -7.31
N THR A 341 -43.06 74.92 -6.14
CA THR A 341 -43.55 75.46 -4.88
C THR A 341 -43.20 76.94 -4.69
N HIS A 342 -42.05 77.41 -5.15
CA HIS A 342 -41.69 78.82 -5.10
C HIS A 342 -42.48 79.70 -6.10
N LEU A 343 -42.80 79.19 -7.29
CA LEU A 343 -43.62 79.89 -8.24
C LEU A 343 -45.10 80.08 -7.75
N ARG A 344 -45.64 79.05 -7.08
CA ARG A 344 -47.00 79.11 -6.54
C ARG A 344 -47.13 80.03 -5.30
N ALA A 345 -46.07 80.20 -4.52
CA ALA A 345 -46.04 81.13 -3.40
C ALA A 345 -46.00 82.61 -3.87
N HIS A 346 -45.37 82.89 -5.02
CA HIS A 346 -45.35 84.26 -5.60
C HIS A 346 -46.67 84.68 -6.26
N GLU A 347 -47.44 83.75 -6.83
CA GLU A 347 -48.78 84.04 -7.42
C GLU A 347 -49.88 84.34 -6.35
N THR A 348 -49.70 83.80 -5.14
CA THR A 348 -50.70 84.05 -4.06
C THR A 348 -50.50 85.39 -3.32
N GLU A 349 -49.31 86.05 -3.42
CA GLU A 349 -49.12 87.41 -2.85
C GLU A 349 -49.54 88.54 -3.74
N LEU A 350 -49.93 88.28 -4.99
CA LEU A 350 -50.40 89.29 -5.93
C LEU A 350 -51.93 89.49 -5.99
N HIS A 351 -52.71 88.84 -5.12
CA HIS A 351 -54.14 88.89 -5.02
C HIS A 351 -54.65 89.17 -3.59
N LEU A 352 -54.01 90.19 -2.90
CA LEU A 352 -54.62 90.84 -1.74
C LEU A 352 -54.53 92.35 -1.87
#